data_deb689541098cb88b5a7328eb9bcb769
#
_entry.id   deb689541098cb88b5a7328eb9bcb769
#
_cell.length_a   1.000
_cell.length_b   1.000
_cell.length_c   1.000
_cell.angle_alpha   90.00
_cell.angle_beta   90.00
_cell.angle_gamma   90.00
#
_symmetry.space_group_name_H-M   'P 1'
#
loop_
_entity.id
_entity.type
_entity.pdbx_description
1 polymer ?
#
loop_
_entity_poly.entity_id
_entity_poly.type
_entity_poly.pdbx_seq_one_letter_code
_entity_poly.pdbx_strand_id
1 'polypeptide(L)' 'VAEIRVLESGDLFAGTNEIMIRHDGVIYRLKITRQGKLILNK' A
#
# COMPACT_ATOMS: atom_id res chain seq x y z
N VAL A 1 6.52 23.38 -8.39
CA VAL A 1 6.05 22.16 -9.03
C VAL A 1 6.16 21.00 -8.08
N ALA A 2 5.08 20.32 -7.88
CA ALA A 2 5.07 19.18 -6.99
C ALA A 2 5.67 17.97 -7.71
N GLU A 3 6.56 17.28 -7.02
CA GLU A 3 7.08 16.02 -7.52
C GLU A 3 6.13 14.90 -7.14
N ILE A 4 5.80 14.07 -8.10
CA ILE A 4 4.97 12.90 -7.85
C ILE A 4 5.90 11.72 -7.67
N ARG A 5 5.85 11.12 -6.49
CA ARG A 5 6.66 9.96 -6.18
C ARG A 5 5.94 8.69 -6.66
N VAL A 6 6.69 7.83 -7.28
CA VAL A 6 6.18 6.53 -7.72
C VAL A 6 6.80 5.46 -6.84
N LEU A 7 5.96 4.65 -6.22
CA LEU A 7 6.40 3.57 -5.35
C LEU A 7 6.03 2.24 -6.00
N GLU A 8 6.98 1.32 -6.00
CA GLU A 8 6.75 -0.02 -6.54
C GLU A 8 6.12 -0.88 -5.46
N SER A 9 5.00 -1.51 -5.76
CA SER A 9 4.33 -2.35 -4.78
C SER A 9 5.19 -3.52 -4.36
N GLY A 10 6.00 -4.05 -5.26
CA GLY A 10 6.91 -5.14 -4.92
C GLY A 10 7.86 -4.78 -3.80
N ASP A 11 8.34 -3.53 -3.81
CA ASP A 11 9.22 -3.05 -2.75
C ASP A 11 8.46 -2.81 -1.46
N LEU A 12 7.26 -2.27 -1.57
CA LEU A 12 6.46 -1.96 -0.38
C LEU A 12 6.02 -3.22 0.35
N PHE A 13 5.58 -4.23 -0.40
CA PHE A 13 5.03 -5.43 0.22
C PHE A 13 6.10 -6.44 0.63
N ALA A 14 7.25 -6.42 -0.04
CA ALA A 14 8.42 -7.21 0.33
C ALA A 14 8.08 -8.69 0.56
N GLY A 15 7.30 -9.27 -0.36
CA GLY A 15 6.93 -10.68 -0.28
C GLY A 15 5.68 -10.98 0.52
N THR A 16 5.01 -9.95 1.05
CA THR A 16 3.74 -10.13 1.73
C THR A 16 2.60 -9.65 0.86
N ASN A 17 1.38 -9.96 1.25
CA ASN A 17 0.19 -9.55 0.51
C ASN A 17 -0.53 -8.38 1.17
N GLU A 18 -0.05 -7.95 2.32
CA GLU A 18 -0.72 -6.91 3.08
C GLU A 18 0.30 -6.10 3.85
N ILE A 19 0.12 -4.78 3.83
CA ILE A 19 0.91 -3.89 4.66
C ILE A 19 -0.04 -2.92 5.34
N MET A 20 0.46 -2.27 6.37
CA MET A 20 -0.31 -1.26 7.10
C MET A 20 0.36 0.09 6.94
N ILE A 21 -0.46 1.12 6.78
CA ILE A 21 0.01 2.49 6.68
C ILE A 21 -0.65 3.29 7.78
N ARG A 22 0.16 3.95 8.61
CA ARG A 22 -0.36 4.84 9.62
C ARG A 22 -0.44 6.26 9.06
N HIS A 23 -1.63 6.82 9.12
CA HIS A 23 -1.84 8.19 8.67
C HIS A 23 -2.68 8.91 9.73
N ASP A 24 -2.12 9.98 10.31
CA ASP A 24 -2.78 10.75 11.36
C ASP A 24 -3.24 9.86 12.52
N GLY A 25 -2.41 8.90 12.90
CA GLY A 25 -2.73 8.01 14.00
C GLY A 25 -3.71 6.90 13.66
N VAL A 26 -4.15 6.82 12.41
CA VAL A 26 -5.09 5.80 11.97
C VAL A 26 -4.36 4.79 11.09
N ILE A 27 -4.63 3.52 11.32
CA ILE A 27 -4.01 2.44 10.55
C ILE A 27 -4.91 2.08 9.38
N TYR A 28 -4.33 2.12 8.19
CA TYR A 28 -4.98 1.68 6.97
C TYR A 28 -4.31 0.40 6.50
N ARG A 29 -5.06 -0.47 5.88
CA ARG A 29 -4.52 -1.72 5.35
C ARG A 29 -4.52 -1.65 3.83
N LEU A 30 -3.37 -1.90 3.24
CA LEU A 30 -3.22 -1.98 1.79
C LEU A 30 -2.98 -3.43 1.44
N LYS A 31 -3.81 -3.98 0.57
CA LYS A 31 -3.76 -5.41 0.23
C LYS A 31 -3.66 -5.61 -1.26
N ILE A 32 -3.02 -6.72 -1.64
CA ILE A 32 -3.00 -7.18 -3.02
C ILE A 32 -4.00 -8.32 -3.14
N THR A 33 -4.96 -8.19 -4.06
CA THR A 33 -5.96 -9.22 -4.27
C THR A 33 -5.39 -10.35 -5.12
N ARG A 34 -6.16 -11.45 -5.22
CA ARG A 34 -5.78 -12.57 -6.08
C ARG A 34 -5.63 -12.15 -7.54
N GLN A 35 -6.36 -11.13 -7.94
CA GLN A 35 -6.32 -10.63 -9.31
C GLN A 35 -5.19 -9.64 -9.54
N GLY A 36 -4.36 -9.43 -8.53
CA GLY A 36 -3.23 -8.52 -8.64
C GLY A 36 -3.60 -7.06 -8.49
N LYS A 37 -4.75 -6.76 -7.93
CA LYS A 37 -5.18 -5.38 -7.73
C LYS A 37 -4.96 -4.94 -6.30
N LEU A 38 -4.78 -3.64 -6.13
CA LEU A 38 -4.59 -3.06 -4.80
C LEU A 38 -5.91 -2.57 -4.25
N ILE A 39 -6.14 -2.85 -2.97
CA ILE A 39 -7.28 -2.28 -2.25
C ILE A 39 -6.79 -1.67 -0.96
N LEU A 40 -7.44 -0.59 -0.56
CA LEU A 40 -7.10 0.12 0.67
C LEU A 40 -8.29 0.10 1.59
N ASN A 41 -8.09 -0.40 2.79
CA ASN A 41 -9.12 -0.47 3.83
C ASN A 41 -8.68 0.28 5.07
N LYS A 42 -9.65 0.66 5.83
CA LYS A 42 -9.41 1.36 7.06
C LYS A 42 -9.51 0.42 8.26
#